data_56e1c7d0a522ccaee057fe8eefa7b2bd
#
_entry.id   56e1c7d0a522ccaee057fe8eefa7b2bd
#
_cell.length_a   1.000
_cell.length_b   1.000
_cell.length_c   1.000
_cell.angle_alpha   90.00
_cell.angle_beta   90.00
_cell.angle_gamma   90.00
#
_symmetry.space_group_name_H-M   'P 1'
#
loop_
_entity.id
_entity.type
_entity.pdbx_description
1 polymer ?
#
loop_
_entity_poly.entity_id
_entity_poly.type
_entity_poly.pdbx_seq_one_letter_code
_entity_poly.pdbx_strand_id
1 'polypeptide(L)'
;KFAEFVSETRSKRTASREAAAPKTDLLTAQRANSKPVIVLDPGHGGIDYGAIGVGGTLEKAIVLEFSKLLRDKLSEGGLYQIHLTRDDDTFIPLGERVQIGHDLAADLFISIHADSVVRGKKLARGATVYTLSDRASDDLAEELAASENMSDIIAGVELEEEPTEVTDILLDLARRETRSFSVYFAKTLIGELQSAVRLIRNPHRSAGFRVLKAHDVPSVLVELGYLSNAHDEKLLISEEWRERMADAMTEAIHSFFRPRLAGRDGAVSQ
;
A
#
# COMPACT_ATOMS: atom_id res chain seq x y z
N LYS A 1 22.44 -29.59 54.37
CA LYS A 1 21.00 -29.53 53.98
C LYS A 1 20.60 -28.19 53.34
N PHE A 2 21.11 -27.04 53.86
CA PHE A 2 20.77 -25.71 53.25
C PHE A 2 21.55 -25.45 51.94
N ALA A 3 22.79 -25.91 51.85
CA ALA A 3 23.63 -25.80 50.65
C ALA A 3 23.14 -26.68 49.49
N GLU A 4 22.58 -27.86 49.79
CA GLU A 4 21.99 -28.77 48.81
C GLU A 4 20.69 -28.20 48.24
N PHE A 5 19.85 -27.56 49.04
CA PHE A 5 18.61 -26.92 48.61
C PHE A 5 18.86 -25.73 47.66
N VAL A 6 19.91 -24.94 47.93
CA VAL A 6 20.29 -23.80 47.07
C VAL A 6 20.89 -24.27 45.73
N SER A 7 21.62 -25.40 45.74
CA SER A 7 22.18 -26.01 44.51
C SER A 7 21.08 -26.54 43.58
N GLU A 8 20.09 -27.24 44.15
CA GLU A 8 18.97 -27.82 43.39
C GLU A 8 18.04 -26.77 42.81
N THR A 9 17.79 -25.67 43.53
CA THR A 9 16.99 -24.54 43.01
C THR A 9 17.73 -23.75 41.94
N ARG A 10 19.05 -23.69 41.98
CA ARG A 10 19.86 -23.02 40.96
C ARG A 10 19.94 -23.86 39.66
N SER A 11 20.02 -25.20 39.79
CA SER A 11 20.02 -26.14 38.66
C SER A 11 18.67 -26.16 37.94
N LYS A 12 17.54 -26.11 38.67
CA LYS A 12 16.18 -26.01 38.07
C LYS A 12 15.90 -24.67 37.40
N ARG A 13 16.53 -23.57 37.86
CA ARG A 13 16.43 -22.26 37.21
C ARG A 13 17.27 -22.15 35.93
N THR A 14 18.37 -22.86 35.80
CA THR A 14 19.17 -22.90 34.58
C THR A 14 18.56 -23.82 33.50
N ALA A 15 18.02 -24.98 33.90
CA ALA A 15 17.33 -25.89 32.97
C ALA A 15 16.01 -25.33 32.42
N SER A 16 15.34 -24.41 33.16
CA SER A 16 14.08 -23.76 32.70
C SER A 16 14.30 -22.56 31.79
N ARG A 17 15.57 -22.19 31.54
CA ARG A 17 15.92 -21.02 30.73
C ARG A 17 16.37 -21.37 29.30
N GLU A 18 16.48 -22.68 29.01
CA GLU A 18 16.94 -23.18 27.70
C GLU A 18 15.81 -23.65 26.75
N ALA A 19 14.55 -23.51 27.19
CA ALA A 19 13.39 -23.91 26.41
C ALA A 19 12.39 -22.77 26.31
N ALA A 20 12.63 -21.80 25.44
CA ALA A 20 11.69 -21.02 24.65
C ALA A 20 12.41 -19.81 24.04
N ALA A 21 13.14 -20.02 22.96
CA ALA A 21 13.34 -18.93 22.01
C ALA A 21 11.93 -18.50 21.54
N PRO A 22 11.59 -17.20 21.59
CA PRO A 22 10.25 -16.77 21.28
C PRO A 22 9.95 -17.10 19.81
N LYS A 23 8.78 -17.70 19.55
CA LYS A 23 8.28 -17.98 18.19
C LYS A 23 8.28 -16.74 17.28
N THR A 24 8.28 -15.56 17.86
CA THR A 24 8.39 -14.26 17.22
C THR A 24 9.70 -14.12 16.43
N ASP A 25 10.85 -14.54 16.97
CA ASP A 25 12.14 -14.39 16.28
C ASP A 25 12.26 -15.31 15.06
N LEU A 26 11.67 -16.50 15.11
CA LEU A 26 11.65 -17.43 13.97
C LEU A 26 10.75 -16.94 12.84
N LEU A 27 9.59 -16.40 13.15
CA LEU A 27 8.67 -15.82 12.16
C LEU A 27 9.26 -14.57 11.51
N THR A 28 9.93 -13.72 12.29
CA THR A 28 10.63 -12.54 11.79
C THR A 28 11.81 -12.92 10.89
N ALA A 29 12.60 -13.93 11.29
CA ALA A 29 13.70 -14.44 10.49
C ALA A 29 13.22 -15.13 9.18
N GLN A 30 12.11 -15.87 9.23
CA GLN A 30 11.49 -16.47 8.04
C GLN A 30 10.96 -15.41 7.09
N ARG A 31 10.33 -14.35 7.59
CA ARG A 31 9.90 -13.19 6.78
C ARG A 31 11.09 -12.46 6.15
N ALA A 32 12.19 -12.30 6.86
CA ALA A 32 13.40 -11.66 6.32
C ALA A 32 13.99 -12.42 5.13
N ASN A 33 13.85 -13.75 5.09
CA ASN A 33 14.36 -14.62 4.01
C ASN A 33 13.34 -14.90 2.88
N SER A 34 12.06 -14.57 3.05
CA SER A 34 11.05 -14.73 2.00
C SER A 34 11.10 -13.58 1.00
N LYS A 35 10.58 -13.82 -0.23
CA LYS A 35 10.34 -12.72 -1.18
C LYS A 35 9.32 -11.75 -0.60
N PRO A 36 9.53 -10.43 -0.69
CA PRO A 36 8.52 -9.47 -0.29
C PRO A 36 7.21 -9.68 -1.06
N VAL A 37 6.09 -9.58 -0.36
CA VAL A 37 4.74 -9.68 -0.91
C VAL A 37 4.21 -8.28 -1.16
N ILE A 38 3.84 -7.99 -2.40
CA ILE A 38 3.30 -6.68 -2.82
C ILE A 38 1.88 -6.89 -3.34
N VAL A 39 0.94 -6.13 -2.80
CA VAL A 39 -0.43 -6.10 -3.30
C VAL A 39 -0.64 -4.80 -4.08
N LEU A 40 -1.03 -4.94 -5.33
CA LEU A 40 -1.48 -3.84 -6.18
C LEU A 40 -3.02 -3.87 -6.18
N ASP A 41 -3.63 -2.75 -5.86
CA ASP A 41 -5.08 -2.61 -5.78
C ASP A 41 -5.57 -1.66 -6.88
N PRO A 42 -6.01 -2.18 -8.04
CA PRO A 42 -6.67 -1.35 -9.04
C PRO A 42 -8.00 -0.84 -8.48
N GLY A 43 -8.14 0.46 -8.24
CA GLY A 43 -9.36 1.06 -7.70
C GLY A 43 -10.59 0.74 -8.53
N HIS A 44 -11.78 0.87 -7.93
CA HIS A 44 -13.08 0.68 -8.60
C HIS A 44 -13.29 -0.73 -9.18
N GLY A 45 -14.18 -0.86 -10.18
CA GLY A 45 -14.47 -2.12 -10.88
C GLY A 45 -15.96 -2.43 -10.92
N GLY A 46 -16.39 -3.26 -11.87
CA GLY A 46 -17.79 -3.66 -12.04
C GLY A 46 -18.73 -2.47 -12.19
N ILE A 47 -19.67 -2.32 -11.28
CA ILE A 47 -20.67 -1.25 -11.28
C ILE A 47 -20.09 0.11 -10.84
N ASP A 48 -18.98 0.12 -10.14
CA ASP A 48 -18.24 1.33 -9.80
C ASP A 48 -17.26 1.67 -10.93
N TYR A 49 -17.59 2.68 -11.70
CA TYR A 49 -16.75 3.11 -12.84
C TYR A 49 -15.58 4.00 -12.42
N GLY A 50 -15.60 4.52 -11.18
CA GLY A 50 -14.72 5.61 -10.78
C GLY A 50 -15.00 6.88 -11.56
N ALA A 51 -13.98 7.70 -11.75
CA ALA A 51 -14.06 8.90 -12.56
C ALA A 51 -14.27 8.58 -14.05
N ILE A 52 -14.97 9.49 -14.73
CA ILE A 52 -15.13 9.47 -16.19
C ILE A 52 -14.37 10.68 -16.76
N GLY A 53 -13.39 10.40 -17.60
CA GLY A 53 -12.56 11.40 -18.24
C GLY A 53 -13.32 12.31 -19.19
N VAL A 54 -12.71 13.42 -19.58
CA VAL A 54 -13.27 14.40 -20.53
C VAL A 54 -13.57 13.75 -21.89
N GLY A 55 -12.77 12.77 -22.30
CA GLY A 55 -12.96 11.97 -23.52
C GLY A 55 -13.80 10.71 -23.33
N GLY A 56 -14.35 10.48 -22.13
CA GLY A 56 -15.14 9.29 -21.81
C GLY A 56 -14.33 8.08 -21.32
N THR A 57 -13.06 8.27 -21.02
CA THR A 57 -12.18 7.24 -20.46
C THR A 57 -12.66 6.87 -19.04
N LEU A 58 -12.82 5.58 -18.76
CA LEU A 58 -13.24 5.09 -17.45
C LEU A 58 -12.01 4.83 -16.56
N GLU A 59 -12.01 5.35 -15.35
CA GLU A 59 -10.94 5.14 -14.36
C GLU A 59 -10.65 3.67 -14.12
N LYS A 60 -11.70 2.87 -13.82
CA LYS A 60 -11.56 1.42 -13.55
C LYS A 60 -10.80 0.65 -14.62
N ALA A 61 -10.89 1.07 -15.88
CA ALA A 61 -10.17 0.43 -16.99
C ALA A 61 -8.70 0.83 -17.01
N ILE A 62 -8.41 2.14 -16.87
CA ILE A 62 -7.03 2.66 -16.87
C ILE A 62 -6.24 2.09 -15.71
N VAL A 63 -6.79 2.10 -14.50
CA VAL A 63 -6.05 1.63 -13.31
C VAL A 63 -5.83 0.11 -13.35
N LEU A 64 -6.75 -0.66 -13.95
CA LEU A 64 -6.58 -2.10 -14.15
C LEU A 64 -5.45 -2.38 -15.16
N GLU A 65 -5.46 -1.72 -16.32
CA GLU A 65 -4.42 -1.88 -17.34
C GLU A 65 -3.05 -1.49 -16.79
N PHE A 66 -2.98 -0.36 -16.07
CA PHE A 66 -1.74 0.09 -15.46
C PHE A 66 -1.22 -0.88 -14.38
N SER A 67 -2.10 -1.39 -13.53
CA SER A 67 -1.73 -2.33 -12.47
C SER A 67 -1.21 -3.64 -13.04
N LYS A 68 -1.77 -4.12 -14.15
CA LYS A 68 -1.26 -5.29 -14.88
C LYS A 68 0.13 -5.04 -15.44
N LEU A 69 0.36 -3.90 -16.07
CA LEU A 69 1.67 -3.50 -16.57
C LEU A 69 2.71 -3.46 -15.44
N LEU A 70 2.38 -2.81 -14.32
CA LEU A 70 3.28 -2.72 -13.16
C LEU A 70 3.57 -4.09 -12.54
N ARG A 71 2.55 -4.97 -12.40
CA ARG A 71 2.74 -6.35 -11.98
C ARG A 71 3.74 -7.08 -12.87
N ASP A 72 3.56 -6.98 -14.18
CA ASP A 72 4.39 -7.69 -15.15
C ASP A 72 5.86 -7.24 -15.05
N LYS A 73 6.11 -5.93 -14.99
CA LYS A 73 7.46 -5.38 -14.76
C LYS A 73 8.09 -5.84 -13.45
N LEU A 74 7.35 -5.82 -12.35
CA LEU A 74 7.84 -6.28 -11.05
C LEU A 74 8.11 -7.79 -11.01
N SER A 75 7.41 -8.56 -11.86
CA SER A 75 7.55 -10.02 -11.94
C SER A 75 8.79 -10.45 -12.72
N GLU A 76 9.31 -9.64 -13.66
CA GLU A 76 10.44 -9.99 -14.53
C GLU A 76 11.70 -10.41 -13.75
N GLY A 77 12.01 -9.70 -12.66
CA GLY A 77 13.19 -10.00 -11.83
C GLY A 77 13.01 -11.17 -10.86
N GLY A 78 11.78 -11.69 -10.68
CA GLY A 78 11.48 -12.76 -9.73
C GLY A 78 11.80 -12.44 -8.27
N LEU A 79 11.98 -11.17 -7.92
CA LEU A 79 12.38 -10.70 -6.59
C LEU A 79 11.20 -10.65 -5.60
N TYR A 80 9.98 -10.51 -6.11
CA TYR A 80 8.76 -10.27 -5.34
C TYR A 80 7.72 -11.36 -5.59
N GLN A 81 6.72 -11.43 -4.72
CA GLN A 81 5.43 -12.04 -4.95
C GLN A 81 4.43 -10.91 -5.16
N ILE A 82 3.82 -10.84 -6.35
CA ILE A 82 2.90 -9.76 -6.72
C ILE A 82 1.50 -10.31 -6.81
N HIS A 83 0.57 -9.66 -6.12
CA HIS A 83 -0.85 -9.97 -6.15
C HIS A 83 -1.63 -8.73 -6.58
N LEU A 84 -2.68 -8.92 -7.36
CA LEU A 84 -3.69 -7.90 -7.62
C LEU A 84 -4.93 -8.19 -6.78
N THR A 85 -5.60 -7.17 -6.27
CA THR A 85 -6.90 -7.35 -5.62
C THR A 85 -7.94 -7.79 -6.63
N ARG A 86 -7.90 -7.29 -7.86
CA ARG A 86 -8.67 -7.74 -9.01
C ARG A 86 -7.81 -7.77 -10.28
N ASP A 87 -8.05 -8.73 -11.16
CA ASP A 87 -7.40 -8.84 -12.47
C ASP A 87 -8.38 -8.75 -13.64
N ASP A 88 -9.65 -8.49 -13.34
CA ASP A 88 -10.73 -8.26 -14.29
C ASP A 88 -11.61 -7.06 -13.86
N ASP A 89 -12.75 -6.84 -14.55
CA ASP A 89 -13.70 -5.76 -14.25
C ASP A 89 -14.70 -6.18 -13.14
N THR A 90 -14.21 -6.70 -12.02
CA THR A 90 -15.01 -7.04 -10.85
C THR A 90 -14.96 -5.92 -9.80
N PHE A 91 -16.09 -5.62 -9.17
CA PHE A 91 -16.14 -4.73 -8.00
C PHE A 91 -15.72 -5.51 -6.75
N ILE A 92 -14.83 -4.91 -5.94
CA ILE A 92 -14.42 -5.42 -4.62
C ILE A 92 -14.64 -4.31 -3.59
N PRO A 93 -15.41 -4.58 -2.51
CA PRO A 93 -15.62 -3.64 -1.42
C PRO A 93 -14.30 -3.19 -0.76
N LEU A 94 -14.26 -1.95 -0.26
CA LEU A 94 -13.04 -1.38 0.35
C LEU A 94 -12.50 -2.23 1.50
N GLY A 95 -13.39 -2.75 2.36
CA GLY A 95 -13.00 -3.64 3.46
C GLY A 95 -12.36 -4.94 2.99
N GLU A 96 -12.87 -5.53 1.90
CA GLU A 96 -12.31 -6.76 1.31
C GLU A 96 -10.93 -6.52 0.69
N ARG A 97 -10.70 -5.37 0.05
CA ARG A 97 -9.37 -4.97 -0.46
C ARG A 97 -8.32 -4.90 0.67
N VAL A 98 -8.70 -4.31 1.81
CA VAL A 98 -7.86 -4.27 3.02
C VAL A 98 -7.60 -5.68 3.55
N GLN A 99 -8.65 -6.53 3.60
CA GLN A 99 -8.55 -7.91 4.07
C GLN A 99 -7.62 -8.75 3.18
N ILE A 100 -7.66 -8.60 1.86
CA ILE A 100 -6.72 -9.26 0.93
C ILE A 100 -5.28 -8.90 1.28
N GLY A 101 -4.98 -7.62 1.54
CA GLY A 101 -3.64 -7.19 1.96
C GLY A 101 -3.20 -7.85 3.26
N HIS A 102 -4.10 -7.93 4.24
CA HIS A 102 -3.85 -8.58 5.52
C HIS A 102 -3.64 -10.10 5.38
N ASP A 103 -4.53 -10.81 4.70
CA ASP A 103 -4.50 -12.29 4.54
C ASP A 103 -3.26 -12.77 3.80
N LEU A 104 -2.78 -11.98 2.82
CA LEU A 104 -1.53 -12.22 2.12
C LEU A 104 -0.30 -11.85 2.95
N ALA A 105 -0.49 -11.26 4.14
CA ALA A 105 0.57 -10.70 4.96
C ALA A 105 1.50 -9.78 4.13
N ALA A 106 0.90 -8.89 3.35
CA ALA A 106 1.61 -8.04 2.41
C ALA A 106 2.67 -7.17 3.11
N ASP A 107 3.81 -7.01 2.45
CA ASP A 107 4.88 -6.12 2.90
C ASP A 107 4.70 -4.69 2.35
N LEU A 108 3.84 -4.54 1.34
CA LEU A 108 3.45 -3.26 0.75
C LEU A 108 2.11 -3.39 0.01
N PHE A 109 1.21 -2.44 0.25
CA PHE A 109 -0.06 -2.31 -0.45
C PHE A 109 -0.10 -0.99 -1.21
N ILE A 110 -0.42 -1.03 -2.51
CA ILE A 110 -0.48 0.15 -3.38
C ILE A 110 -1.85 0.20 -4.05
N SER A 111 -2.72 1.10 -3.61
CA SER A 111 -3.98 1.40 -4.30
C SER A 111 -3.71 2.39 -5.44
N ILE A 112 -4.25 2.11 -6.62
CA ILE A 112 -3.95 2.83 -7.86
C ILE A 112 -5.23 3.43 -8.42
N HIS A 113 -5.22 4.76 -8.58
CA HIS A 113 -6.34 5.60 -8.95
C HIS A 113 -6.00 6.61 -10.03
N ALA A 114 -7.01 7.23 -10.63
CA ALA A 114 -6.90 8.32 -11.60
C ALA A 114 -8.15 9.22 -11.55
N ASP A 115 -8.49 9.70 -10.38
CA ASP A 115 -9.77 10.32 -10.02
C ASP A 115 -10.06 11.66 -10.76
N SER A 116 -11.15 12.25 -10.41
CA SER A 116 -11.67 13.50 -10.96
C SER A 116 -11.88 14.54 -9.87
N VAL A 117 -11.26 15.68 -9.97
CA VAL A 117 -11.48 16.80 -9.04
C VAL A 117 -12.52 17.75 -9.60
N VAL A 118 -13.71 17.79 -8.98
CA VAL A 118 -14.91 18.42 -9.54
C VAL A 118 -15.11 19.88 -9.14
N ARG A 119 -14.47 20.43 -8.10
CA ARG A 119 -14.84 21.77 -7.60
C ARG A 119 -13.74 22.83 -7.75
N GLY A 120 -14.02 23.81 -8.66
CA GLY A 120 -13.62 25.24 -8.57
C GLY A 120 -12.13 25.60 -8.43
N LYS A 121 -11.28 24.67 -8.16
CA LYS A 121 -9.83 24.81 -8.16
C LYS A 121 -9.34 24.50 -9.57
N LYS A 122 -8.45 25.31 -10.11
CA LYS A 122 -7.72 25.04 -11.34
C LYS A 122 -7.41 23.55 -11.39
N LEU A 123 -7.93 22.88 -12.40
CA LEU A 123 -7.90 21.44 -12.61
C LEU A 123 -6.61 20.85 -12.06
N ALA A 124 -6.71 19.98 -11.05
CA ALA A 124 -5.55 19.25 -10.51
C ALA A 124 -4.87 18.54 -11.69
N ARG A 125 -3.55 18.46 -11.66
CA ARG A 125 -2.78 17.87 -12.74
C ARG A 125 -1.47 17.29 -12.25
N GLY A 126 -1.19 16.05 -12.68
CA GLY A 126 0.03 15.30 -12.35
C GLY A 126 -0.19 14.35 -11.18
N ALA A 127 0.72 13.39 -11.04
CA ALA A 127 0.61 12.33 -10.05
C ALA A 127 0.69 12.86 -8.60
N THR A 128 0.02 12.14 -7.69
CA THR A 128 -0.05 12.43 -6.25
C THR A 128 0.03 11.12 -5.47
N VAL A 129 0.67 11.13 -4.32
CA VAL A 129 0.77 9.97 -3.42
C VAL A 129 0.12 10.32 -2.08
N TYR A 130 -0.79 9.48 -1.64
CA TYR A 130 -1.52 9.65 -0.38
C TYR A 130 -1.14 8.57 0.64
N THR A 131 -1.06 8.98 1.90
CA THR A 131 -0.91 8.09 3.06
C THR A 131 -2.08 8.24 4.02
N LEU A 132 -2.34 7.22 4.83
CA LEU A 132 -3.40 7.26 5.83
C LEU A 132 -3.12 8.29 6.92
N SER A 133 -4.13 9.09 7.27
CA SER A 133 -4.11 10.02 8.41
C SER A 133 -5.53 10.26 8.90
N ASP A 134 -5.68 10.46 10.20
CA ASP A 134 -6.97 10.79 10.83
C ASP A 134 -7.46 12.20 10.45
N ARG A 135 -6.55 13.06 9.97
CA ARG A 135 -6.84 14.41 9.47
C ARG A 135 -6.28 14.58 8.07
N ALA A 136 -7.09 15.13 7.19
CA ALA A 136 -6.63 15.48 5.85
C ALA A 136 -5.54 16.56 5.90
N SER A 137 -4.55 16.43 5.03
CA SER A 137 -3.45 17.41 4.89
C SER A 137 -3.92 18.74 4.28
N ASP A 138 -4.98 18.71 3.51
CA ASP A 138 -5.62 19.84 2.84
C ASP A 138 -6.99 19.45 2.27
N ASP A 139 -7.75 20.46 1.79
CA ASP A 139 -9.12 20.30 1.28
C ASP A 139 -9.20 19.33 0.08
N LEU A 140 -8.13 19.25 -0.77
CA LEU A 140 -8.12 18.31 -1.90
C LEU A 140 -8.05 16.88 -1.41
N ALA A 141 -7.21 16.61 -0.42
CA ALA A 141 -7.07 15.28 0.17
C ALA A 141 -8.35 14.86 0.91
N GLU A 142 -9.04 15.82 1.57
CA GLU A 142 -10.31 15.55 2.24
C GLU A 142 -11.43 15.21 1.23
N GLU A 143 -11.54 15.99 0.16
CA GLU A 143 -12.53 15.79 -0.90
C GLU A 143 -12.32 14.44 -1.60
N LEU A 144 -11.07 14.10 -1.93
CA LEU A 144 -10.73 12.83 -2.57
C LEU A 144 -11.03 11.64 -1.66
N ALA A 145 -10.60 11.69 -0.41
CA ALA A 145 -10.88 10.59 0.53
C ALA A 145 -12.39 10.41 0.78
N ALA A 146 -13.17 11.51 0.78
CA ALA A 146 -14.62 11.42 0.89
C ALA A 146 -15.24 10.76 -0.35
N SER A 147 -14.74 11.07 -1.56
CA SER A 147 -15.17 10.45 -2.82
C SER A 147 -14.89 8.96 -2.82
N GLU A 148 -13.63 8.58 -2.58
CA GLU A 148 -13.19 7.19 -2.58
C GLU A 148 -13.91 6.33 -1.52
N ASN A 149 -14.13 6.87 -0.34
CA ASN A 149 -14.84 6.16 0.72
C ASN A 149 -16.34 5.91 0.42
N MET A 150 -16.89 6.53 -0.62
CA MET A 150 -18.27 6.30 -1.07
C MET A 150 -18.42 5.14 -2.06
N SER A 151 -17.35 4.55 -2.53
CA SER A 151 -17.33 3.45 -3.50
C SER A 151 -18.26 2.29 -3.08
N ASP A 152 -18.20 1.87 -1.81
CA ASP A 152 -19.06 0.82 -1.26
C ASP A 152 -20.56 1.18 -1.32
N ILE A 153 -20.91 2.44 -1.04
CA ILE A 153 -22.30 2.94 -1.08
C ILE A 153 -22.80 2.95 -2.52
N ILE A 154 -21.99 3.37 -3.49
CA ILE A 154 -22.32 3.36 -4.93
C ILE A 154 -22.63 1.94 -5.38
N ALA A 155 -21.89 0.96 -4.86
CA ALA A 155 -22.09 -0.45 -5.14
C ALA A 155 -23.23 -1.09 -4.34
N GLY A 156 -23.91 -0.35 -3.46
CA GLY A 156 -25.01 -0.87 -2.64
C GLY A 156 -24.56 -1.78 -1.49
N VAL A 157 -23.29 -1.72 -1.10
CA VAL A 157 -22.76 -2.44 0.06
C VAL A 157 -23.11 -1.66 1.33
N GLU A 158 -23.72 -2.33 2.31
CA GLU A 158 -23.95 -1.72 3.63
C GLU A 158 -22.61 -1.49 4.33
N LEU A 159 -22.42 -0.28 4.86
CA LEU A 159 -21.23 0.04 5.62
C LEU A 159 -21.29 -0.68 6.97
N GLU A 160 -20.42 -1.66 7.18
CA GLU A 160 -20.22 -2.22 8.51
C GLU A 160 -19.66 -1.15 9.45
N GLU A 161 -20.22 -1.07 10.67
CA GLU A 161 -19.67 -0.21 11.72
C GLU A 161 -18.25 -0.71 12.06
N GLU A 162 -17.29 0.20 12.03
CA GLU A 162 -15.92 -0.14 12.44
C GLU A 162 -15.94 -0.63 13.91
N PRO A 163 -15.30 -1.78 14.24
CA PRO A 163 -15.23 -2.25 15.61
C PRO A 163 -14.64 -1.16 16.51
N THR A 164 -15.28 -0.94 17.67
CA THR A 164 -14.78 0.01 18.67
C THR A 164 -13.37 -0.41 19.09
N GLU A 165 -12.40 0.43 18.82
CA GLU A 165 -10.98 0.12 19.05
C GLU A 165 -10.73 -0.14 20.55
N VAL A 166 -10.31 -1.37 20.87
CA VAL A 166 -9.69 -1.66 22.17
C VAL A 166 -8.30 -1.03 22.15
N THR A 167 -8.07 -0.08 23.05
CA THR A 167 -6.79 0.64 23.15
C THR A 167 -5.71 -0.30 23.69
N ASP A 168 -5.00 -1.00 22.78
CA ASP A 168 -3.81 -1.77 23.10
C ASP A 168 -2.58 -0.95 22.72
N ILE A 169 -1.71 -0.65 23.69
CA ILE A 169 -0.48 0.13 23.51
C ILE A 169 0.45 -0.52 22.47
N LEU A 170 0.50 -1.85 22.43
CA LEU A 170 1.34 -2.58 21.45
C LEU A 170 0.79 -2.45 20.04
N LEU A 171 -0.54 -2.48 19.90
CA LEU A 171 -1.21 -2.29 18.62
C LEU A 171 -1.00 -0.85 18.10
N ASP A 172 -1.10 0.15 18.99
CA ASP A 172 -0.83 1.55 18.63
C ASP A 172 0.62 1.78 18.18
N LEU A 173 1.58 1.11 18.83
CA LEU A 173 2.98 1.17 18.42
C LEU A 173 3.21 0.55 17.03
N ALA A 174 2.62 -0.63 16.76
CA ALA A 174 2.70 -1.29 15.47
C ALA A 174 2.07 -0.42 14.35
N ARG A 175 0.91 0.20 14.62
CA ARG A 175 0.26 1.15 13.70
C ARG A 175 1.15 2.34 13.36
N ARG A 176 1.86 2.91 14.36
CA ARG A 176 2.79 4.02 14.13
C ARG A 176 3.99 3.61 13.27
N GLU A 177 4.51 2.42 13.49
CA GLU A 177 5.60 1.89 12.68
C GLU A 177 5.15 1.68 11.23
N THR A 178 4.01 1.04 11.00
CA THR A 178 3.40 0.84 9.67
C THR A 178 3.16 2.17 8.96
N ARG A 179 2.61 3.18 9.65
CA ARG A 179 2.44 4.55 9.10
C ARG A 179 3.79 5.18 8.72
N SER A 180 4.83 4.95 9.51
CA SER A 180 6.17 5.48 9.22
C SER A 180 6.76 4.85 7.95
N PHE A 181 6.57 3.55 7.74
CA PHE A 181 6.97 2.87 6.51
C PHE A 181 6.15 3.34 5.29
N SER A 182 4.84 3.56 5.44
CA SER A 182 4.00 4.15 4.39
C SER A 182 4.51 5.51 3.94
N VAL A 183 4.83 6.39 4.89
CA VAL A 183 5.39 7.73 4.61
C VAL A 183 6.79 7.63 3.98
N TYR A 184 7.62 6.70 4.45
CA TYR A 184 8.94 6.47 3.86
C TYR A 184 8.82 6.01 2.41
N PHE A 185 7.95 5.03 2.13
CA PHE A 185 7.70 4.59 0.76
C PHE A 185 7.13 5.71 -0.12
N ALA A 186 6.14 6.47 0.37
CA ALA A 186 5.58 7.61 -0.36
C ALA A 186 6.64 8.63 -0.79
N LYS A 187 7.60 8.94 0.09
CA LYS A 187 8.71 9.85 -0.22
C LYS A 187 9.67 9.25 -1.25
N THR A 188 10.00 7.96 -1.14
CA THR A 188 10.84 7.25 -2.10
C THR A 188 10.17 7.26 -3.48
N LEU A 189 8.87 6.93 -3.54
CA LEU A 189 8.08 6.92 -4.76
C LEU A 189 8.07 8.30 -5.43
N ILE A 190 7.80 9.36 -4.68
CA ILE A 190 7.80 10.73 -5.19
C ILE A 190 9.19 11.11 -5.74
N GLY A 191 10.27 10.67 -5.10
CA GLY A 191 11.63 10.91 -5.55
C GLY A 191 11.88 10.33 -6.95
N GLU A 192 11.44 9.12 -7.22
CA GLU A 192 11.59 8.48 -8.54
C GLU A 192 10.62 9.09 -9.57
N LEU A 193 9.37 9.31 -9.18
CA LEU A 193 8.33 9.86 -10.09
C LEU A 193 8.65 11.25 -10.61
N GLN A 194 9.30 12.12 -9.82
CA GLN A 194 9.56 13.51 -10.23
C GLN A 194 10.50 13.62 -11.44
N SER A 195 11.31 12.60 -11.73
CA SER A 195 12.20 12.53 -12.90
C SER A 195 11.48 11.97 -14.14
N ALA A 196 10.40 11.22 -13.95
CA ALA A 196 9.72 10.46 -15.00
C ALA A 196 8.41 11.11 -15.48
N VAL A 197 7.64 11.68 -14.54
CA VAL A 197 6.31 12.23 -14.83
C VAL A 197 6.07 13.54 -14.11
N ARG A 198 5.02 14.25 -14.53
CA ARG A 198 4.60 15.47 -13.83
C ARG A 198 3.95 15.10 -12.50
N LEU A 199 4.38 15.77 -11.42
CA LEU A 199 3.74 15.73 -10.13
C LEU A 199 2.90 17.00 -9.88
N ILE A 200 1.88 16.87 -9.03
CA ILE A 200 1.17 18.02 -8.47
C ILE A 200 2.11 18.84 -7.56
N ARG A 201 1.75 20.10 -7.25
CA ARG A 201 2.62 21.00 -6.45
C ARG A 201 3.02 20.44 -5.09
N ASN A 202 2.10 19.78 -4.39
CA ASN A 202 2.36 19.08 -3.12
C ASN A 202 2.05 17.60 -3.33
N PRO A 203 3.02 16.80 -3.79
CA PRO A 203 2.74 15.45 -4.26
C PRO A 203 2.54 14.43 -3.13
N HIS A 204 2.99 14.70 -1.90
CA HIS A 204 2.66 13.89 -0.74
C HIS A 204 1.51 14.54 0.03
N ARG A 205 0.43 13.81 0.19
CA ARG A 205 -0.76 14.21 0.94
C ARG A 205 -1.21 13.09 1.88
N SER A 206 -2.16 13.38 2.74
CA SER A 206 -2.73 12.36 3.64
C SER A 206 -4.18 12.67 3.97
N ALA A 207 -5.00 11.63 4.14
CA ALA A 207 -6.38 11.73 4.60
C ALA A 207 -6.90 10.36 5.07
N GLY A 208 -8.17 10.30 5.47
CA GLY A 208 -8.83 9.13 6.03
C GLY A 208 -9.33 8.13 4.98
N PHE A 209 -8.47 7.66 4.09
CA PHE A 209 -8.81 6.64 3.08
C PHE A 209 -9.10 5.29 3.73
N ARG A 210 -10.31 4.75 3.54
CA ARG A 210 -10.71 3.45 4.11
C ARG A 210 -9.86 2.31 3.55
N VAL A 211 -9.54 2.33 2.27
CA VAL A 211 -8.71 1.32 1.61
C VAL A 211 -7.28 1.23 2.15
N LEU A 212 -6.78 2.26 2.85
CA LEU A 212 -5.45 2.28 3.47
C LEU A 212 -5.46 1.88 4.95
N LYS A 213 -6.57 1.40 5.50
CA LYS A 213 -6.71 1.07 6.94
C LYS A 213 -6.16 -0.31 7.32
N ALA A 214 -5.31 -0.94 6.49
CA ALA A 214 -4.54 -2.09 6.90
C ALA A 214 -3.50 -1.67 7.95
N HIS A 215 -3.78 -1.95 9.23
CA HIS A 215 -2.97 -1.44 10.34
C HIS A 215 -1.59 -2.09 10.45
N ASP A 216 -1.40 -3.23 9.83
CA ASP A 216 -0.19 -4.06 9.84
C ASP A 216 0.55 -4.07 8.49
N VAL A 217 0.02 -3.40 7.46
CA VAL A 217 0.59 -3.36 6.11
C VAL A 217 0.91 -1.92 5.71
N PRO A 218 2.18 -1.57 5.41
CA PRO A 218 2.51 -0.29 4.80
C PRO A 218 1.71 -0.05 3.52
N SER A 219 0.94 1.04 3.47
CA SER A 219 -0.05 1.28 2.43
C SER A 219 0.02 2.70 1.89
N VAL A 220 -0.12 2.86 0.57
CA VAL A 220 -0.25 4.15 -0.11
C VAL A 220 -1.34 4.08 -1.17
N LEU A 221 -1.96 5.24 -1.47
CA LEU A 221 -2.80 5.42 -2.64
C LEU A 221 -2.06 6.34 -3.62
N VAL A 222 -2.01 5.95 -4.87
CA VAL A 222 -1.33 6.67 -5.94
C VAL A 222 -2.34 7.13 -6.97
N GLU A 223 -2.54 8.45 -7.05
CA GLU A 223 -3.20 9.06 -8.20
C GLU A 223 -2.20 9.15 -9.34
N LEU A 224 -2.43 8.44 -10.42
CA LEU A 224 -1.60 8.49 -11.63
C LEU A 224 -1.67 9.87 -12.30
N GLY A 225 -2.80 10.52 -12.20
CA GLY A 225 -3.19 11.82 -12.74
C GLY A 225 -4.67 12.01 -12.55
N TYR A 226 -5.25 13.04 -13.14
CA TYR A 226 -6.67 13.37 -12.94
C TYR A 226 -7.44 13.33 -14.25
N LEU A 227 -8.42 12.43 -14.39
CA LEU A 227 -9.25 12.27 -15.59
C LEU A 227 -10.12 13.50 -15.90
N SER A 228 -10.38 14.37 -14.90
CA SER A 228 -10.99 15.68 -15.12
C SER A 228 -10.10 16.65 -15.93
N ASN A 229 -8.81 16.34 -16.09
CA ASN A 229 -7.87 17.13 -16.86
C ASN A 229 -7.57 16.48 -18.21
N ALA A 230 -7.97 17.11 -19.32
CA ALA A 230 -7.80 16.57 -20.66
C ALA A 230 -6.33 16.30 -21.06
N HIS A 231 -5.34 16.94 -20.41
CA HIS A 231 -3.93 16.60 -20.62
C HIS A 231 -3.52 15.36 -19.88
N ASP A 232 -3.96 15.20 -18.63
CA ASP A 232 -3.65 14.01 -17.84
C ASP A 232 -4.36 12.79 -18.46
N GLU A 233 -5.64 12.93 -18.88
CA GLU A 233 -6.35 11.86 -19.59
C GLU A 233 -5.57 11.37 -20.82
N LYS A 234 -5.04 12.29 -21.65
CA LYS A 234 -4.21 11.91 -22.81
C LYS A 234 -2.93 11.18 -22.40
N LEU A 235 -2.34 11.52 -21.27
CA LEU A 235 -1.16 10.83 -20.76
C LEU A 235 -1.54 9.44 -20.24
N LEU A 236 -2.61 9.34 -19.46
CA LEU A 236 -3.08 8.09 -18.87
C LEU A 236 -3.41 7.01 -19.91
N ILE A 237 -3.93 7.41 -21.09
CA ILE A 237 -4.17 6.48 -22.21
C ILE A 237 -2.92 6.22 -23.08
N SER A 238 -1.82 6.98 -22.90
CA SER A 238 -0.57 6.81 -23.64
C SER A 238 0.23 5.63 -23.09
N GLU A 239 0.51 4.64 -23.94
CA GLU A 239 1.36 3.50 -23.58
C GLU A 239 2.75 3.95 -23.12
N GLU A 240 3.40 4.84 -23.89
CA GLU A 240 4.72 5.38 -23.56
C GLU A 240 4.75 6.07 -22.17
N TRP A 241 3.70 6.79 -21.81
CA TRP A 241 3.63 7.44 -20.51
C TRP A 241 3.43 6.40 -19.40
N ARG A 242 2.55 5.40 -19.60
CA ARG A 242 2.31 4.32 -18.63
C ARG A 242 3.57 3.50 -18.38
N GLU A 243 4.35 3.21 -19.44
CA GLU A 243 5.64 2.54 -19.33
C GLU A 243 6.60 3.32 -18.43
N ARG A 244 6.80 4.62 -18.69
CA ARG A 244 7.66 5.46 -17.85
C ARG A 244 7.20 5.55 -16.41
N MET A 245 5.89 5.66 -16.18
CA MET A 245 5.32 5.70 -14.83
C MET A 245 5.55 4.37 -14.10
N ALA A 246 5.33 3.25 -14.78
CA ALA A 246 5.53 1.92 -14.21
C ALA A 246 7.02 1.63 -13.94
N ASP A 247 7.94 2.07 -14.81
CA ASP A 247 9.39 1.97 -14.57
C ASP A 247 9.79 2.74 -13.31
N ALA A 248 9.34 3.99 -13.16
CA ALA A 248 9.65 4.79 -11.98
C ALA A 248 9.06 4.20 -10.69
N MET A 249 7.85 3.63 -10.75
CA MET A 249 7.26 2.92 -9.61
C MET A 249 8.04 1.65 -9.27
N THR A 250 8.51 0.91 -10.28
CA THR A 250 9.35 -0.28 -10.10
C THR A 250 10.65 0.08 -9.40
N GLU A 251 11.35 1.13 -9.84
CA GLU A 251 12.58 1.61 -9.19
C GLU A 251 12.34 2.06 -7.74
N ALA A 252 11.22 2.73 -7.46
CA ALA A 252 10.85 3.11 -6.09
C ALA A 252 10.64 1.88 -5.19
N ILE A 253 9.97 0.86 -5.68
CA ILE A 253 9.75 -0.40 -4.98
C ILE A 253 11.09 -1.13 -4.75
N HIS A 254 11.96 -1.19 -5.75
CA HIS A 254 13.31 -1.75 -5.60
C HIS A 254 14.12 -0.99 -4.54
N SER A 255 14.08 0.34 -4.58
CA SER A 255 14.77 1.20 -3.61
C SER A 255 14.24 1.00 -2.18
N PHE A 256 12.92 0.83 -2.03
CA PHE A 256 12.30 0.56 -0.73
C PHE A 256 12.71 -0.78 -0.14
N PHE A 257 12.73 -1.85 -0.95
CA PHE A 257 13.08 -3.19 -0.50
C PHE A 257 14.57 -3.53 -0.54
N ARG A 258 15.43 -2.64 -1.07
CA ARG A 258 16.89 -2.87 -1.19
C ARG A 258 17.54 -3.37 0.10
N PRO A 259 17.29 -2.80 1.30
CA PRO A 259 17.89 -3.30 2.53
C PRO A 259 17.53 -4.75 2.84
N ARG A 260 16.27 -5.14 2.58
CA ARG A 260 15.79 -6.51 2.81
C ARG A 260 16.37 -7.50 1.81
N LEU A 261 16.45 -7.12 0.53
CA LEU A 261 16.99 -7.96 -0.54
C LEU A 261 18.50 -8.20 -0.34
N ALA A 262 19.28 -7.18 0.03
CA ALA A 262 20.72 -7.30 0.31
C ALA A 262 21.01 -8.27 1.49
N GLY A 263 20.14 -8.34 2.49
CA GLY A 263 20.27 -9.29 3.60
C GLY A 263 20.09 -10.74 3.19
N ARG A 264 19.31 -11.03 2.14
CA ARG A 264 19.09 -12.39 1.63
C ARG A 264 20.29 -12.95 0.89
N ASP A 265 20.96 -12.15 0.08
CA ASP A 265 22.13 -12.57 -0.69
C ASP A 265 23.31 -12.92 0.24
N GLY A 266 23.45 -12.24 1.37
CA GLY A 266 24.43 -12.56 2.41
C GLY A 266 24.15 -13.85 3.21
N ALA A 267 22.89 -14.29 3.28
CA ALA A 267 22.50 -15.51 4.02
C ALA A 267 22.63 -16.79 3.16
N VAL A 268 22.66 -16.68 1.84
CA VAL A 268 22.82 -17.82 0.90
C VAL A 268 24.30 -18.19 0.69
N SER A 269 25.23 -17.32 1.12
CA SER A 269 26.67 -17.49 0.91
C SER A 269 27.40 -18.06 2.16
N GLN A 270 26.72 -18.52 3.18
CA GLN A 270 27.25 -19.24 4.36
C GLN A 270 26.71 -20.67 4.39
#